data_13685444fb071f6360f468f77ed4b854
#
_entry.id   13685444fb071f6360f468f77ed4b854
#
_cell.length_a   1.000
_cell.length_b   1.000
_cell.length_c   1.000
_cell.angle_alpha   90.00
_cell.angle_beta   90.00
_cell.angle_gamma   90.00
#
_symmetry.space_group_name_H-M   'P 1'
#
loop_
_entity.id
_entity.type
_entity.pdbx_description
1 polymer ?
#
loop_
_entity_poly.entity_id
_entity_poly.type
_entity_poly.pdbx_seq_one_letter_code
_entity_poly.pdbx_strand_id
1 'polypeptide(L)'
;ASVPVFNTNTFLVSAEALATANIPWTYFAVEKKVQGRVAIQFERLLQELTSALDAGYVVVPRDGAASRFLPVKDHDELARRRSEIQEVARARGML
;
A
#
# COMPACT_ATOMS: atom_id res chain seq x y z
N ALA A 1 -18.09 14.33 3.35
CA ALA A 1 -18.28 12.91 3.62
C ALA A 1 -16.93 12.30 4.02
N SER A 2 -16.88 11.50 5.08
CA SER A 2 -15.67 10.75 5.45
C SER A 2 -15.54 9.53 4.55
N VAL A 3 -14.34 9.25 4.04
CA VAL A 3 -14.04 8.00 3.33
C VAL A 3 -13.72 6.94 4.38
N PRO A 4 -14.55 5.91 4.53
CA PRO A 4 -14.40 4.95 5.63
C PRO A 4 -13.26 3.94 5.42
N VAL A 5 -12.74 3.85 4.20
CA VAL A 5 -11.66 2.93 3.81
C VAL A 5 -10.63 3.63 2.94
N PHE A 6 -9.41 3.13 2.93
CA PHE A 6 -8.36 3.58 2.01
C PHE A 6 -7.68 2.38 1.36
N ASN A 7 -7.05 2.62 0.22
CA ASN A 7 -6.32 1.60 -0.50
C ASN A 7 -4.95 1.37 0.15
N THR A 8 -4.68 0.13 0.58
CA THR A 8 -3.39 -0.26 1.16
C THR A 8 -2.31 -0.49 0.09
N ASN A 9 -2.66 -0.36 -1.19
CA ASN A 9 -1.79 -0.62 -2.34
C ASN A 9 -1.22 -2.05 -2.36
N THR A 10 -2.01 -3.00 -1.87
CA THR A 10 -1.70 -4.44 -1.90
C THR A 10 -2.66 -5.13 -2.84
N PHE A 11 -2.12 -5.83 -3.86
CA PHE A 11 -2.90 -6.47 -4.91
C PHE A 11 -2.51 -7.94 -5.06
N LEU A 12 -3.51 -8.77 -5.31
CA LEU A 12 -3.35 -10.12 -5.84
C LEU A 12 -3.96 -10.14 -7.24
N VAL A 13 -3.17 -10.40 -8.24
CA VAL A 13 -3.59 -10.30 -9.65
C VAL A 13 -3.26 -11.60 -10.36
N SER A 14 -4.18 -12.06 -11.24
CA SER A 14 -3.89 -13.15 -12.18
C SER A 14 -2.81 -12.69 -13.15
N ALA A 15 -1.73 -13.48 -13.27
CA ALA A 15 -0.66 -13.19 -14.23
C ALA A 15 -1.16 -13.20 -15.69
N GLU A 16 -2.07 -14.10 -16.02
CA GLU A 16 -2.68 -14.20 -17.35
C GLU A 16 -3.55 -12.95 -17.65
N ALA A 17 -4.39 -12.55 -16.71
CA ALA A 17 -5.20 -11.35 -16.85
C ALA A 17 -4.32 -10.10 -17.02
N LEU A 18 -3.23 -10.00 -16.26
CA LEU A 18 -2.29 -8.89 -16.37
C LEU A 18 -1.57 -8.88 -17.72
N ALA A 19 -1.16 -10.03 -18.22
CA ALA A 19 -0.44 -10.16 -19.49
C ALA A 19 -1.29 -9.77 -20.70
N THR A 20 -2.60 -9.95 -20.62
CA THR A 20 -3.54 -9.66 -21.71
C THR A 20 -4.27 -8.32 -21.57
N ALA A 21 -4.20 -7.70 -20.39
CA ALA A 21 -4.88 -6.44 -20.13
C ALA A 21 -4.25 -5.27 -20.90
N ASN A 22 -5.10 -4.44 -21.48
CA ASN A 22 -4.69 -3.13 -22.00
C ASN A 22 -4.98 -2.06 -20.95
N ILE A 23 -3.97 -1.69 -20.18
CA ILE A 23 -4.11 -0.74 -19.08
C ILE A 23 -3.68 0.65 -19.54
N PRO A 24 -4.58 1.63 -19.54
CA PRO A 24 -4.25 3.00 -19.94
C PRO A 24 -3.51 3.73 -18.80
N TRP A 25 -2.25 3.37 -18.63
CA TRP A 25 -1.42 3.92 -17.55
C TRP A 25 -1.28 5.44 -17.63
N THR A 26 -1.49 6.11 -16.50
CA THR A 26 -1.20 7.53 -16.31
C THR A 26 0.17 7.71 -15.68
N TYR A 27 0.92 8.71 -16.13
CA TYR A 27 2.14 9.13 -15.47
C TYR A 27 1.86 10.33 -14.56
N PHE A 28 2.26 10.20 -13.31
CA PHE A 28 2.18 11.28 -12.33
C PHE A 28 3.58 11.81 -12.07
N ALA A 29 3.77 13.12 -12.21
CA ALA A 29 4.99 13.79 -11.82
C ALA A 29 4.86 14.25 -10.36
N VAL A 30 5.74 13.76 -9.49
CA VAL A 30 5.75 14.09 -8.06
C VAL A 30 7.07 14.73 -7.68
N GLU A 31 7.02 15.90 -7.06
CA GLU A 31 8.21 16.53 -6.50
C GLU A 31 8.57 15.87 -5.17
N LYS A 32 9.84 15.47 -5.04
CA LYS A 32 10.42 14.93 -3.81
C LYS A 32 11.69 15.67 -3.43
N LYS A 33 11.87 15.89 -2.14
CA LYS A 33 13.15 16.38 -1.60
C LYS A 33 14.05 15.20 -1.28
N VAL A 34 15.18 15.09 -1.95
CA VAL A 34 16.19 14.06 -1.72
C VAL A 34 17.51 14.76 -1.40
N GLN A 35 18.05 14.56 -0.22
CA GLN A 35 19.30 15.17 0.24
C GLN A 35 19.34 16.70 0.05
N GLY A 36 18.23 17.37 0.36
CA GLY A 36 18.11 18.84 0.25
C GLY A 36 17.88 19.36 -1.18
N ARG A 37 17.81 18.50 -2.18
CA ARG A 37 17.54 18.85 -3.58
C ARG A 37 16.13 18.45 -3.97
N VAL A 38 15.52 19.23 -4.86
CA VAL A 38 14.22 18.85 -5.47
C VAL A 38 14.51 17.90 -6.63
N ALA A 39 13.84 16.74 -6.60
CA ALA A 39 13.83 15.77 -7.69
C ALA A 39 12.40 15.56 -8.17
N ILE A 40 12.22 15.39 -9.47
CA ILE A 40 10.93 14.99 -10.04
C ILE A 40 10.97 13.48 -10.25
N GLN A 41 10.01 12.79 -9.62
CA GLN A 41 9.81 11.36 -9.79
C GLN A 41 8.55 11.12 -10.63
N PHE A 42 8.65 10.25 -11.63
CA PHE A 42 7.49 9.78 -12.38
C PHE A 42 6.98 8.49 -11.78
N GLU A 43 5.70 8.46 -11.46
CA GLU A 43 5.03 7.32 -10.85
C GLU A 43 3.85 6.83 -11.71
N ARG A 44 3.58 5.53 -11.65
CA ARG A 44 2.32 4.93 -12.07
C ARG A 44 1.61 4.38 -10.84
N LEU A 45 0.30 4.44 -10.82
CA LEU A 45 -0.48 3.95 -9.69
C LEU A 45 -1.06 2.58 -10.00
N LEU A 46 -0.68 1.56 -9.22
CA LEU A 46 -1.19 0.20 -9.39
C LEU A 46 -2.72 0.12 -9.26
N GLN A 47 -3.34 1.05 -8.55
CA GLN A 47 -4.81 1.12 -8.47
C GLN A 47 -5.48 1.32 -9.83
N GLU A 48 -4.78 1.79 -10.88
CA GLU A 48 -5.32 1.90 -12.23
C GLU A 48 -5.63 0.53 -12.85
N LEU A 49 -5.09 -0.57 -12.32
CA LEU A 49 -5.46 -1.93 -12.69
C LEU A 49 -6.96 -2.18 -12.57
N THR A 50 -7.61 -1.59 -11.58
CA THR A 50 -9.04 -1.77 -11.34
C THR A 50 -9.93 -1.08 -12.37
N SER A 51 -9.38 -0.25 -13.25
CA SER A 51 -10.10 0.34 -14.37
C SER A 51 -10.16 -0.57 -15.61
N ALA A 52 -9.25 -1.55 -15.68
CA ALA A 52 -9.11 -2.44 -16.83
C ALA A 52 -9.36 -3.93 -16.49
N LEU A 53 -9.38 -4.28 -15.20
CA LEU A 53 -9.60 -5.64 -14.72
C LEU A 53 -10.76 -5.65 -13.73
N ASP A 54 -11.54 -6.73 -13.73
CA ASP A 54 -12.54 -6.96 -12.70
C ASP A 54 -11.86 -7.09 -11.34
N ALA A 55 -12.28 -6.26 -10.37
CA ALA A 55 -11.66 -6.18 -9.07
C ALA A 55 -12.64 -6.52 -7.94
N GLY A 56 -12.25 -7.46 -7.09
CA GLY A 56 -12.86 -7.66 -5.78
C GLY A 56 -12.07 -6.92 -4.70
N TYR A 57 -12.75 -6.46 -3.65
CA TYR A 57 -12.12 -5.72 -2.57
C TYR A 57 -12.24 -6.48 -1.25
N VAL A 58 -11.13 -6.61 -0.55
CA VAL A 58 -11.09 -7.18 0.80
C VAL A 58 -10.81 -6.07 1.79
N VAL A 59 -11.76 -5.81 2.68
CA VAL A 59 -11.58 -4.85 3.77
C VAL A 59 -10.90 -5.55 4.93
N VAL A 60 -9.80 -4.95 5.41
CA VAL A 60 -9.00 -5.49 6.52
C VAL A 60 -8.92 -4.47 7.66
N PRO A 61 -8.82 -4.94 8.92
CA PRO A 61 -8.63 -4.04 10.05
C PRO A 61 -7.34 -3.23 9.93
N ARG A 62 -7.41 -1.95 10.28
CA ARG A 62 -6.26 -1.06 10.33
C ARG A 62 -5.50 -1.19 11.65
N ASP A 63 -6.23 -1.30 12.75
CA ASP A 63 -5.70 -1.17 14.11
C ASP A 63 -5.86 -2.46 14.91
N GLY A 64 -5.14 -2.56 16.03
CA GLY A 64 -5.16 -3.68 16.95
C GLY A 64 -4.44 -4.93 16.45
N ALA A 65 -4.59 -6.02 17.20
CA ALA A 65 -3.92 -7.31 16.94
C ALA A 65 -4.23 -7.91 15.56
N ALA A 66 -5.39 -7.60 14.98
CA ALA A 66 -5.81 -8.04 13.66
C ALA A 66 -5.33 -7.14 12.52
N SER A 67 -4.60 -6.07 12.80
CA SER A 67 -4.12 -5.12 11.79
C SER A 67 -3.41 -5.82 10.63
N ARG A 68 -3.69 -5.35 9.43
CA ARG A 68 -3.04 -5.78 8.18
C ARG A 68 -2.29 -4.65 7.48
N PHE A 69 -2.15 -3.51 8.16
CA PHE A 69 -1.49 -2.34 7.58
C PHE A 69 -0.63 -1.64 8.64
N LEU A 70 0.65 -1.99 8.68
CA LEU A 70 1.65 -1.42 9.58
C LEU A 70 2.88 -0.96 8.74
N PRO A 71 2.75 0.12 7.98
CA PRO A 71 3.87 0.63 7.18
C PRO A 71 4.98 1.15 8.10
N VAL A 72 6.22 0.85 7.75
CA VAL A 72 7.43 1.35 8.41
C VAL A 72 8.34 1.92 7.32
N LYS A 73 8.61 3.21 7.37
CA LYS A 73 9.38 3.92 6.34
C LYS A 73 10.77 4.33 6.80
N ASP A 74 10.97 4.46 8.12
CA ASP A 74 12.22 4.88 8.73
C ASP A 74 12.41 4.27 10.12
N HIS A 75 13.58 4.51 10.71
CA HIS A 75 13.93 3.99 12.05
C HIS A 75 13.06 4.58 13.16
N ASP A 76 12.67 5.84 13.06
CA ASP A 76 11.84 6.51 14.07
C ASP A 76 10.42 5.94 14.03
N GLU A 77 9.90 5.65 12.85
CA GLU A 77 8.60 5.01 12.69
C GLU A 77 8.61 3.57 13.21
N LEU A 78 9.69 2.83 12.99
CA LEU A 78 9.88 1.49 13.55
C LEU A 78 9.87 1.54 15.08
N ALA A 79 10.58 2.49 15.68
CA ALA A 79 10.62 2.66 17.13
C ALA A 79 9.23 2.98 17.70
N ARG A 80 8.50 3.90 17.08
CA ARG A 80 7.15 4.31 17.51
C ARG A 80 6.13 3.17 17.39
N ARG A 81 6.22 2.35 16.34
CA ARG A 81 5.27 1.25 16.07
C ARG A 81 5.66 -0.09 16.67
N ARG A 82 6.74 -0.15 17.42
CA ARG A 82 7.27 -1.40 17.96
C ARG A 82 6.24 -2.21 18.74
N SER A 83 5.46 -1.57 19.59
CA SER A 83 4.42 -2.23 20.40
C SER A 83 3.30 -2.81 19.53
N GLU A 84 2.82 -2.06 18.54
CA GLU A 84 1.80 -2.50 17.58
C GLU A 84 2.30 -3.71 16.75
N ILE A 85 3.53 -3.64 16.27
CA ILE A 85 4.15 -4.72 15.50
C ILE A 85 4.27 -5.99 16.35
N GLN A 86 4.70 -5.86 17.61
CA GLN A 86 4.79 -7.00 18.53
C GLN A 86 3.42 -7.59 18.85
N GLU A 87 2.40 -6.76 19.05
CA GLU A 87 1.03 -7.21 19.29
C GLU A 87 0.51 -8.05 18.12
N VAL A 88 0.65 -7.56 16.90
CA VAL A 88 0.24 -8.26 15.68
C VAL A 88 1.04 -9.56 15.49
N ALA A 89 2.35 -9.53 15.76
CA ALA A 89 3.22 -10.70 15.63
C ALA A 89 2.83 -11.81 16.63
N ARG A 90 2.54 -11.45 17.89
CA ARG A 90 2.06 -12.42 18.90
C ARG A 90 0.71 -13.01 18.51
N ALA A 91 -0.22 -12.18 18.06
CA ALA A 91 -1.55 -12.63 17.63
C ALA A 91 -1.49 -13.64 16.46
N ARG A 92 -0.38 -13.64 15.71
CA ARG A 92 -0.15 -14.55 14.57
C ARG A 92 0.82 -15.69 14.87
N GLY A 93 1.25 -15.84 16.11
CA GLY A 93 2.21 -16.87 16.49
C GLY A 93 3.62 -16.68 15.89
N MET A 94 4.00 -15.45 15.58
CA MET A 94 5.33 -15.10 15.06
C MET A 94 6.31 -14.74 16.18
N LEU A 95 5.81 -14.47 17.37
CA LEU A 95 6.53 -14.21 18.62
C LEU A 95 5.88 -14.98 19.76
#